data_b859417a2326195ce8b6635b646e1a23
#
_entry.id   b859417a2326195ce8b6635b646e1a23
#
_cell.length_a   1.000
_cell.length_b   1.000
_cell.length_c   1.000
_cell.angle_alpha   90.00
_cell.angle_beta   90.00
_cell.angle_gamma   90.00
#
_symmetry.space_group_name_H-M   'P 1'
#
loop_
_entity.id
_entity.type
_entity.pdbx_description
1 polymer ?
#
loop_
_entity_poly.entity_id
_entity_poly.type
_entity_poly.pdbx_seq_one_letter_code
_entity_poly.pdbx_strand_id
1 'polypeptide(L)'
;MLSTIRRARAGRRWLRVRELDLWQRSLRFAALGFLTLVPLLIVVSAADTHGGRGFAQWLGDGLGVSPAARVEIGQLFALPGQAWRTTTAFGLALLAVFGLSFGTMLQSGYESVWDLPPSRWWARWRHALWLGVLIGILYLSAVTVPWRDTPARGFVTVAIGTLFFWWSQRLLLGGRVPWRALLPGAAATMLGLIGLRVFSRLVFSPLIASGAVTYGAFGTVLVIQTWLVGIGVVVFGGALAGRLLHDELLRRAGPGGARQDGGTGPGP
;
A
#
# COMPACT_ATOMS: atom_id res chain seq x y z
N MET A 1 26.95 -33.37 4.81
CA MET A 1 27.30 -32.06 5.41
C MET A 1 27.44 -30.92 4.36
N LEU A 2 28.11 -31.11 3.23
CA LEU A 2 28.29 -30.10 2.18
C LEU A 2 26.99 -29.70 1.46
N SER A 3 26.03 -30.61 1.28
CA SER A 3 24.73 -30.36 0.64
C SER A 3 23.82 -29.43 1.47
N THR A 4 23.88 -29.56 2.79
CA THR A 4 23.10 -28.72 3.73
C THR A 4 23.62 -27.28 3.75
N ILE A 5 24.94 -27.09 3.69
CA ILE A 5 25.60 -25.79 3.63
C ILE A 5 25.29 -25.08 2.29
N ARG A 6 25.26 -25.82 1.18
CA ARG A 6 24.87 -25.28 -0.15
C ARG A 6 23.43 -24.83 -0.17
N ARG A 7 22.50 -25.61 0.38
CA ARG A 7 21.06 -25.23 0.48
C ARG A 7 20.87 -24.01 1.36
N ALA A 8 21.56 -23.90 2.49
CA ALA A 8 21.49 -22.74 3.38
C ALA A 8 22.08 -21.45 2.74
N ARG A 9 23.15 -21.59 1.91
CA ARG A 9 23.72 -20.45 1.16
C ARG A 9 22.82 -20.02 0.00
N ALA A 10 22.22 -20.95 -0.72
CA ALA A 10 21.25 -20.65 -1.77
C ALA A 10 19.99 -19.96 -1.21
N GLY A 11 19.46 -20.43 -0.08
CA GLY A 11 18.34 -19.79 0.60
C GLY A 11 18.63 -18.35 1.04
N ARG A 12 19.84 -18.11 1.60
CA ARG A 12 20.26 -16.76 2.01
C ARG A 12 20.48 -15.81 0.83
N ARG A 13 21.01 -16.28 -0.29
CA ARG A 13 21.14 -15.48 -1.51
C ARG A 13 19.78 -15.11 -2.08
N TRP A 14 18.85 -16.05 -2.10
CA TRP A 14 17.50 -15.85 -2.57
C TRP A 14 16.71 -14.83 -1.72
N LEU A 15 16.84 -14.87 -0.39
CA LEU A 15 16.27 -13.89 0.52
C LEU A 15 16.85 -12.48 0.26
N ARG A 16 18.17 -12.35 0.12
CA ARG A 16 18.82 -11.05 -0.18
C ARG A 16 18.37 -10.46 -1.52
N VAL A 17 18.22 -11.27 -2.55
CA VAL A 17 17.73 -10.80 -3.86
C VAL A 17 16.30 -10.30 -3.73
N ARG A 18 15.45 -10.99 -2.97
CA ARG A 18 14.07 -10.53 -2.70
C ARG A 18 14.01 -9.27 -1.83
N GLU A 19 14.87 -9.13 -0.85
CA GLU A 19 14.97 -7.92 -0.04
C GLU A 19 15.35 -6.71 -0.89
N LEU A 20 16.35 -6.82 -1.76
CA LEU A 20 16.76 -5.76 -2.69
C LEU A 20 15.64 -5.41 -3.69
N ASP A 21 14.94 -6.40 -4.20
CA ASP A 21 13.79 -6.22 -5.08
C ASP A 21 12.63 -5.48 -4.37
N LEU A 22 12.32 -5.84 -3.12
CA LEU A 22 11.30 -5.16 -2.32
C LEU A 22 11.66 -3.71 -2.07
N TRP A 23 12.93 -3.42 -1.75
CA TRP A 23 13.41 -2.05 -1.52
C TRP A 23 13.28 -1.19 -2.77
N GLN A 24 13.78 -1.66 -3.91
CA GLN A 24 13.67 -0.94 -5.18
C GLN A 24 12.22 -0.69 -5.60
N ARG A 25 11.32 -1.67 -5.37
CA ARG A 25 9.89 -1.53 -5.65
C ARG A 25 9.23 -0.50 -4.74
N SER A 26 9.61 -0.48 -3.47
CA SER A 26 9.10 0.49 -2.50
C SER A 26 9.56 1.91 -2.82
N LEU A 27 10.79 2.09 -3.32
CA LEU A 27 11.28 3.38 -3.81
C LEU A 27 10.49 3.85 -5.06
N ARG A 28 10.25 2.95 -6.02
CA ARG A 28 9.43 3.26 -7.21
C ARG A 28 7.98 3.58 -6.81
N PHE A 29 7.43 2.84 -5.84
CA PHE A 29 6.11 3.11 -5.27
C PHE A 29 6.05 4.51 -4.69
N ALA A 30 7.03 4.89 -3.89
CA ALA A 30 7.09 6.20 -3.28
C ALA A 30 7.22 7.33 -4.31
N ALA A 31 8.08 7.15 -5.31
CA ALA A 31 8.27 8.15 -6.36
C ALA A 31 7.00 8.38 -7.20
N LEU A 32 6.38 7.31 -7.71
CA LEU A 32 5.13 7.42 -8.48
C LEU A 32 3.95 7.82 -7.61
N GLY A 33 3.88 7.33 -6.36
CA GLY A 33 2.88 7.74 -5.38
C GLY A 33 2.94 9.23 -5.11
N PHE A 34 4.12 9.78 -4.89
CA PHE A 34 4.32 11.20 -4.67
C PHE A 34 3.90 12.04 -5.88
N LEU A 35 4.31 11.64 -7.10
CA LEU A 35 3.90 12.30 -8.33
C LEU A 35 2.38 12.25 -8.55
N THR A 36 1.72 11.19 -8.09
CA THR A 36 0.26 11.04 -8.19
C THR A 36 -0.49 11.88 -7.14
N LEU A 37 0.14 12.19 -6.00
CA LEU A 37 -0.49 12.99 -4.94
C LEU A 37 -0.90 14.39 -5.43
N VAL A 38 -0.07 15.04 -6.25
CA VAL A 38 -0.35 16.39 -6.75
C VAL A 38 -1.62 16.45 -7.60
N PRO A 39 -1.76 15.67 -8.70
CA PRO A 39 -2.99 15.68 -9.47
C PRO A 39 -4.19 15.10 -8.70
N LEU A 40 -3.97 14.15 -7.78
CA LEU A 40 -5.02 13.64 -6.91
C LEU A 40 -5.56 14.76 -6.01
N LEU A 41 -4.68 15.57 -5.43
CA LEU A 41 -5.05 16.74 -4.65
C LEU A 41 -5.92 17.69 -5.46
N ILE A 42 -5.51 18.02 -6.70
CA ILE A 42 -6.27 18.93 -7.58
C ILE A 42 -7.68 18.40 -7.80
N VAL A 43 -7.83 17.10 -8.12
CA VAL A 43 -9.11 16.48 -8.42
C VAL A 43 -10.01 16.40 -7.18
N VAL A 44 -9.46 15.93 -6.05
CA VAL A 44 -10.21 15.80 -4.78
C VAL A 44 -10.63 17.18 -4.27
N SER A 45 -9.76 18.18 -4.38
CA SER A 45 -10.09 19.54 -3.95
C SER A 45 -11.11 20.21 -4.85
N ALA A 46 -11.13 19.90 -6.16
CA ALA A 46 -12.16 20.39 -7.07
C ALA A 46 -13.55 19.79 -6.76
N ALA A 47 -13.58 18.59 -6.19
CA ALA A 47 -14.81 17.91 -5.75
C ALA A 47 -15.23 18.32 -4.31
N ASP A 48 -14.31 18.89 -3.52
CA ASP A 48 -14.55 19.29 -2.14
C ASP A 48 -15.05 20.76 -2.09
N THR A 49 -16.28 20.94 -1.62
CA THR A 49 -16.87 22.28 -1.41
C THR A 49 -16.15 23.11 -0.35
N HIS A 50 -15.27 22.52 0.45
CA HIS A 50 -14.52 23.14 1.55
C HIS A 50 -13.08 23.56 1.16
N GLY A 51 -12.73 23.57 -0.13
CA GLY A 51 -11.48 24.16 -0.64
C GLY A 51 -10.21 23.35 -0.36
N GLY A 52 -10.27 22.00 -0.43
CA GLY A 52 -9.10 21.13 -0.35
C GLY A 52 -8.55 20.86 1.06
N ARG A 53 -9.13 21.46 2.08
CA ARG A 53 -8.73 21.24 3.49
C ARG A 53 -8.94 19.79 3.92
N GLY A 54 -9.95 19.12 3.36
CA GLY A 54 -10.25 17.72 3.65
C GLY A 54 -9.12 16.78 3.27
N PHE A 55 -8.44 16.99 2.13
CA PHE A 55 -7.32 16.16 1.70
C PHE A 55 -6.07 16.34 2.59
N ALA A 56 -5.71 17.58 2.93
CA ALA A 56 -4.58 17.86 3.82
C ALA A 56 -4.81 17.26 5.22
N GLN A 57 -6.04 17.33 5.73
CA GLN A 57 -6.43 16.68 6.98
C GLN A 57 -6.36 15.16 6.85
N TRP A 58 -6.87 14.58 5.77
CA TRP A 58 -6.80 13.15 5.52
C TRP A 58 -5.34 12.65 5.46
N LEU A 59 -4.47 13.38 4.76
CA LEU A 59 -3.05 13.04 4.67
C LEU A 59 -2.38 13.11 6.05
N GLY A 60 -2.64 14.17 6.82
CA GLY A 60 -2.15 14.30 8.19
C GLY A 60 -2.68 13.24 9.14
N ASP A 61 -3.96 12.84 8.98
CA ASP A 61 -4.56 11.73 9.74
C ASP A 61 -3.95 10.37 9.33
N GLY A 62 -3.68 10.18 8.05
CA GLY A 62 -3.01 8.99 7.51
C GLY A 62 -1.58 8.84 8.03
N LEU A 63 -0.82 9.92 7.99
CA LEU A 63 0.51 10.01 8.58
C LEU A 63 0.49 9.81 10.10
N GLY A 64 -0.63 10.11 10.76
CA GLY A 64 -0.76 10.02 12.21
C GLY A 64 0.07 11.04 12.97
N VAL A 65 0.44 12.16 12.32
CA VAL A 65 1.31 13.20 12.88
C VAL A 65 0.58 14.13 13.85
N SER A 66 1.35 14.92 14.61
CA SER A 66 0.84 15.90 15.58
C SER A 66 0.01 17.02 14.90
N PRO A 67 -0.84 17.73 15.65
CA PRO A 67 -1.60 18.87 15.11
C PRO A 67 -0.72 19.95 14.47
N ALA A 68 0.45 20.25 15.06
CA ALA A 68 1.39 21.22 14.51
C ALA A 68 1.94 20.78 13.14
N ALA A 69 2.36 19.51 13.00
CA ALA A 69 2.84 18.98 11.73
C ALA A 69 1.74 18.93 10.65
N ARG A 70 0.46 18.84 11.03
CA ARG A 70 -0.68 18.93 10.09
C ARG A 70 -0.84 20.33 9.50
N VAL A 71 -0.54 21.38 10.28
CA VAL A 71 -0.57 22.76 9.79
C VAL A 71 0.47 22.94 8.69
N GLU A 72 1.70 22.45 8.88
CA GLU A 72 2.77 22.51 7.88
C GLU A 72 2.40 21.73 6.60
N ILE A 73 1.84 20.53 6.75
CA ILE A 73 1.32 19.77 5.60
C ILE A 73 0.20 20.55 4.90
N GLY A 74 -0.71 21.16 5.66
CA GLY A 74 -1.79 21.98 5.13
C GLY A 74 -1.30 23.17 4.31
N GLN A 75 -0.22 23.83 4.75
CA GLN A 75 0.39 24.95 4.03
C GLN A 75 1.03 24.51 2.70
N LEU A 76 1.68 23.35 2.66
CA LEU A 76 2.26 22.78 1.43
C LEU A 76 1.20 22.53 0.34
N PHE A 77 0.01 22.14 0.76
CA PHE A 77 -1.09 21.77 -0.15
C PHE A 77 -2.19 22.83 -0.25
N ALA A 78 -1.98 24.01 0.37
CA ALA A 78 -2.89 25.14 0.22
C ALA A 78 -2.71 25.77 -1.16
N LEU A 79 -3.65 25.52 -2.07
CA LEU A 79 -3.67 26.14 -3.40
C LEU A 79 -4.54 27.41 -3.37
N PRO A 80 -4.14 28.48 -4.06
CA PRO A 80 -4.95 29.70 -4.16
C PRO A 80 -6.30 29.41 -4.81
N GLY A 81 -7.40 29.86 -4.20
CA GLY A 81 -8.78 29.50 -4.55
C GLY A 81 -9.29 29.93 -5.95
N GLN A 82 -8.53 30.69 -6.74
CA GLN A 82 -8.92 31.12 -8.09
C GLN A 82 -8.44 30.21 -9.22
N ALA A 83 -7.49 29.29 -8.97
CA ALA A 83 -6.90 28.43 -10.00
C ALA A 83 -7.76 27.20 -10.39
N TRP A 84 -8.86 26.95 -9.70
CA TRP A 84 -9.56 25.66 -9.71
C TRP A 84 -10.33 25.34 -11.00
N ARG A 85 -10.89 26.31 -11.70
CA ARG A 85 -11.79 26.04 -12.83
C ARG A 85 -11.09 25.65 -14.13
N THR A 86 -9.94 26.24 -14.42
CA THR A 86 -9.14 25.93 -15.62
C THR A 86 -8.18 24.74 -15.41
N THR A 87 -7.84 24.44 -14.17
CA THR A 87 -6.83 23.42 -13.81
C THR A 87 -7.43 22.00 -13.71
N THR A 88 -8.78 21.88 -13.62
CA THR A 88 -9.41 20.57 -13.38
C THR A 88 -9.21 19.59 -14.53
N ALA A 89 -9.32 20.02 -15.80
CA ALA A 89 -9.11 19.15 -16.95
C ALA A 89 -7.64 18.71 -17.06
N PHE A 90 -6.70 19.62 -16.81
CA PHE A 90 -5.28 19.32 -16.76
C PHE A 90 -4.94 18.40 -15.58
N GLY A 91 -5.52 18.65 -14.40
CA GLY A 91 -5.37 17.79 -13.22
C GLY A 91 -5.89 16.38 -13.46
N LEU A 92 -7.04 16.23 -14.13
CA LEU A 92 -7.58 14.92 -14.52
C LEU A 92 -6.69 14.19 -15.52
N ALA A 93 -6.13 14.90 -16.51
CA ALA A 93 -5.20 14.31 -17.47
C ALA A 93 -3.92 13.82 -16.77
N LEU A 94 -3.33 14.63 -15.88
CA LEU A 94 -2.17 14.23 -15.09
C LEU A 94 -2.49 13.06 -14.15
N LEU A 95 -3.66 13.09 -13.51
CA LEU A 95 -4.10 11.99 -12.64
C LEU A 95 -4.27 10.70 -13.43
N ALA A 96 -4.83 10.77 -14.64
CA ALA A 96 -4.91 9.60 -15.51
C ALA A 96 -3.52 9.05 -15.85
N VAL A 97 -2.57 9.90 -16.26
CA VAL A 97 -1.22 9.47 -16.62
C VAL A 97 -0.47 8.88 -15.41
N PHE A 98 -0.38 9.64 -14.32
CA PHE A 98 0.38 9.20 -13.15
C PHE A 98 -0.34 8.11 -12.37
N GLY A 99 -1.67 8.20 -12.22
CA GLY A 99 -2.47 7.20 -11.51
C GLY A 99 -2.50 5.85 -12.23
N LEU A 100 -2.62 5.84 -13.57
CA LEU A 100 -2.53 4.59 -14.33
C LEU A 100 -1.11 4.01 -14.30
N SER A 101 -0.08 4.86 -14.32
CA SER A 101 1.32 4.44 -14.18
C SER A 101 1.56 3.83 -12.80
N PHE A 102 1.01 4.44 -11.75
CA PHE A 102 1.06 3.94 -10.39
C PHE A 102 0.34 2.59 -10.25
N GLY A 103 -0.86 2.44 -10.83
CA GLY A 103 -1.59 1.18 -10.87
C GLY A 103 -0.81 0.07 -11.59
N THR A 104 -0.16 0.40 -12.72
CA THR A 104 0.69 -0.53 -13.49
C THR A 104 1.89 -1.00 -12.65
N MET A 105 2.53 -0.07 -11.95
CA MET A 105 3.67 -0.37 -11.06
C MET A 105 3.23 -1.26 -9.91
N LEU A 106 2.10 -0.96 -9.26
CA LEU A 106 1.55 -1.77 -8.17
C LEU A 106 1.22 -3.18 -8.65
N GLN A 107 0.59 -3.31 -9.82
CA GLN A 107 0.33 -4.60 -10.45
C GLN A 107 1.60 -5.40 -10.69
N SER A 108 2.62 -4.79 -11.32
CA SER A 108 3.89 -5.48 -11.60
C SER A 108 4.59 -5.93 -10.31
N GLY A 109 4.45 -5.16 -9.23
CA GLY A 109 4.92 -5.52 -7.90
C GLY A 109 4.23 -6.77 -7.36
N TYR A 110 2.90 -6.83 -7.41
CA TYR A 110 2.15 -8.01 -6.99
C TYR A 110 2.41 -9.22 -7.88
N GLU A 111 2.48 -9.06 -9.21
CA GLU A 111 2.81 -10.15 -10.14
C GLU A 111 4.17 -10.77 -9.83
N SER A 112 5.17 -9.95 -9.53
CA SER A 112 6.48 -10.45 -9.13
C SER A 112 6.47 -11.13 -7.76
N VAL A 113 5.71 -10.61 -6.78
CA VAL A 113 5.55 -11.28 -5.48
C VAL A 113 4.95 -12.69 -5.66
N TRP A 114 4.03 -12.86 -6.60
CA TRP A 114 3.36 -14.14 -6.88
C TRP A 114 4.02 -14.96 -8.00
N ASP A 115 5.22 -14.57 -8.49
CA ASP A 115 5.93 -15.19 -9.63
C ASP A 115 5.02 -15.40 -10.85
N LEU A 116 4.16 -14.42 -11.15
CA LEU A 116 3.25 -14.45 -12.28
C LEU A 116 3.86 -13.73 -13.48
N PRO A 117 3.61 -14.20 -14.72
CA PRO A 117 4.00 -13.49 -15.90
C PRO A 117 3.26 -12.14 -16.02
N PRO A 118 3.89 -11.12 -16.63
CA PRO A 118 3.28 -9.81 -16.81
C PRO A 118 1.92 -9.90 -17.51
N SER A 119 0.97 -9.12 -17.03
CA SER A 119 -0.37 -9.05 -17.64
C SER A 119 -0.34 -8.36 -18.98
N ARG A 120 -1.24 -8.77 -19.88
CA ARG A 120 -1.41 -8.15 -21.20
C ARG A 120 -1.94 -6.72 -21.05
N TRP A 121 -1.57 -5.84 -21.98
CA TRP A 121 -1.95 -4.43 -22.01
C TRP A 121 -3.48 -4.16 -22.01
N TRP A 122 -4.29 -5.10 -22.45
CA TRP A 122 -5.75 -5.06 -22.39
C TRP A 122 -6.31 -4.95 -20.96
N ALA A 123 -5.50 -5.22 -19.94
CA ALA A 123 -5.92 -5.14 -18.54
C ALA A 123 -5.93 -3.70 -17.97
N ARG A 124 -5.61 -2.67 -18.78
CA ARG A 124 -5.52 -1.26 -18.33
C ARG A 124 -6.82 -0.72 -17.72
N TRP A 125 -7.99 -1.21 -18.15
CA TRP A 125 -9.26 -0.85 -17.53
C TRP A 125 -9.31 -1.18 -16.03
N ARG A 126 -8.58 -2.21 -15.59
CA ARG A 126 -8.48 -2.58 -14.17
C ARG A 126 -7.77 -1.52 -13.36
N HIS A 127 -6.74 -0.89 -13.92
CA HIS A 127 -6.05 0.24 -13.28
C HIS A 127 -6.97 1.45 -13.14
N ALA A 128 -7.76 1.75 -14.17
CA ALA A 128 -8.72 2.84 -14.13
C ALA A 128 -9.82 2.56 -13.08
N LEU A 129 -10.36 1.34 -13.06
CA LEU A 129 -11.33 0.92 -12.05
C LEU A 129 -10.73 0.98 -10.64
N TRP A 130 -9.51 0.46 -10.46
CA TRP A 130 -8.81 0.50 -9.18
C TRP A 130 -8.59 1.93 -8.70
N LEU A 131 -8.14 2.82 -9.59
CA LEU A 131 -7.93 4.23 -9.29
C LEU A 131 -9.26 4.92 -8.93
N GLY A 132 -10.34 4.65 -9.68
CA GLY A 132 -11.67 5.18 -9.39
C GLY A 132 -12.19 4.76 -8.01
N VAL A 133 -12.03 3.49 -7.65
CA VAL A 133 -12.42 2.99 -6.32
C VAL A 133 -11.53 3.59 -5.23
N LEU A 134 -10.22 3.71 -5.46
CA LEU A 134 -9.30 4.36 -4.52
C LEU A 134 -9.75 5.80 -4.27
N ILE A 135 -9.99 6.59 -5.33
CA ILE A 135 -10.47 7.97 -5.20
C ILE A 135 -11.81 8.01 -4.47
N GLY A 136 -12.73 7.11 -4.80
CA GLY A 136 -14.04 7.02 -4.15
C GLY A 136 -13.94 6.76 -2.65
N ILE A 137 -13.06 5.82 -2.23
CA ILE A 137 -12.82 5.54 -0.81
C ILE A 137 -12.17 6.74 -0.12
N LEU A 138 -11.21 7.41 -0.76
CA LEU A 138 -10.57 8.60 -0.22
C LEU A 138 -11.57 9.74 -0.06
N TYR A 139 -12.39 9.99 -1.08
CA TYR A 139 -13.45 11.01 -1.03
C TYR A 139 -14.47 10.69 0.08
N LEU A 140 -14.97 9.45 0.13
CA LEU A 140 -15.93 9.04 1.14
C LEU A 140 -15.34 9.17 2.55
N SER A 141 -14.08 8.81 2.76
CA SER A 141 -13.41 8.96 4.05
C SER A 141 -13.21 10.43 4.46
N ALA A 142 -13.10 11.35 3.49
CA ALA A 142 -12.98 12.77 3.75
C ALA A 142 -14.34 13.42 4.12
N VAL A 143 -15.44 12.94 3.50
CA VAL A 143 -16.80 13.51 3.68
C VAL A 143 -17.51 12.92 4.90
N THR A 144 -17.29 11.64 5.25
CA THR A 144 -17.95 10.98 6.39
C THR A 144 -17.34 11.37 7.73
N VAL A 145 -17.61 12.62 8.16
CA VAL A 145 -17.11 13.21 9.42
C VAL A 145 -17.84 12.76 10.71
N PRO A 146 -19.13 12.30 10.69
CA PRO A 146 -19.92 12.23 11.93
C PRO A 146 -19.54 11.15 12.94
N TRP A 147 -18.62 10.22 12.62
CA TRP A 147 -18.28 9.07 13.48
C TRP A 147 -16.90 9.18 14.17
N ARG A 148 -16.39 10.40 14.40
CA ARG A 148 -15.00 10.62 14.83
C ARG A 148 -14.63 10.00 16.19
N ASP A 149 -15.55 9.84 17.10
CA ASP A 149 -15.25 9.52 18.50
C ASP A 149 -15.72 8.10 18.95
N THR A 150 -16.10 7.23 18.02
CA THR A 150 -16.58 5.90 18.36
C THR A 150 -15.49 4.85 18.19
N PRO A 151 -15.22 3.96 19.18
CA PRO A 151 -14.23 2.88 19.04
C PRO A 151 -14.56 1.92 17.89
N ALA A 152 -15.83 1.80 17.52
CA ALA A 152 -16.29 1.06 16.35
C ALA A 152 -15.67 1.57 15.02
N ARG A 153 -15.33 2.87 14.93
CA ARG A 153 -14.68 3.45 13.74
C ARG A 153 -13.33 2.80 13.43
N GLY A 154 -12.52 2.55 14.46
CA GLY A 154 -11.21 1.89 14.26
C GLY A 154 -11.39 0.51 13.62
N PHE A 155 -12.36 -0.24 14.12
CA PHE A 155 -12.67 -1.58 13.60
C PHE A 155 -13.21 -1.54 12.16
N VAL A 156 -14.12 -0.64 11.87
CA VAL A 156 -14.67 -0.42 10.52
C VAL A 156 -13.58 0.00 9.54
N THR A 157 -12.70 0.92 9.94
CA THR A 157 -11.57 1.36 9.09
C THR A 157 -10.62 0.20 8.76
N VAL A 158 -10.29 -0.63 9.76
CA VAL A 158 -9.45 -1.82 9.57
C VAL A 158 -10.13 -2.83 8.65
N ALA A 159 -11.42 -3.08 8.85
CA ALA A 159 -12.19 -4.01 8.03
C ALA A 159 -12.29 -3.53 6.56
N ILE A 160 -12.66 -2.27 6.34
CA ILE A 160 -12.74 -1.67 4.99
C ILE A 160 -11.36 -1.66 4.32
N GLY A 161 -10.30 -1.29 5.06
CA GLY A 161 -8.94 -1.29 4.53
C GLY A 161 -8.48 -2.70 4.14
N THR A 162 -8.72 -3.71 4.99
CA THR A 162 -8.40 -5.10 4.68
C THR A 162 -9.17 -5.59 3.44
N LEU A 163 -10.46 -5.28 3.36
CA LEU A 163 -11.31 -5.61 2.21
C LEU A 163 -10.82 -4.93 0.94
N PHE A 164 -10.43 -3.66 1.02
CA PHE A 164 -9.86 -2.91 -0.09
C PHE A 164 -8.56 -3.54 -0.59
N PHE A 165 -7.60 -3.87 0.28
CA PHE A 165 -6.35 -4.51 -0.12
C PHE A 165 -6.58 -5.92 -0.68
N TRP A 166 -7.51 -6.67 -0.11
CA TRP A 166 -7.89 -7.98 -0.61
C TRP A 166 -8.48 -7.93 -2.02
N TRP A 167 -9.45 -7.03 -2.24
CA TRP A 167 -10.05 -6.78 -3.54
C TRP A 167 -9.03 -6.22 -4.54
N SER A 168 -8.19 -5.26 -4.11
CA SER A 168 -7.14 -4.62 -4.91
C SER A 168 -6.15 -5.65 -5.46
N GLN A 169 -5.62 -6.52 -4.61
CA GLN A 169 -4.73 -7.61 -5.04
C GLN A 169 -5.44 -8.52 -6.05
N ARG A 170 -6.68 -8.91 -5.80
CA ARG A 170 -7.47 -9.74 -6.70
C ARG A 170 -7.69 -9.11 -8.06
N LEU A 171 -8.07 -7.84 -8.08
CA LEU A 171 -8.31 -7.08 -9.30
C LEU A 171 -7.03 -6.92 -10.13
N LEU A 172 -5.95 -6.46 -9.49
CA LEU A 172 -4.67 -6.20 -10.17
C LEU A 172 -4.02 -7.49 -10.67
N LEU A 173 -4.10 -8.58 -9.92
CA LEU A 173 -3.63 -9.90 -10.35
C LEU A 173 -4.55 -10.57 -11.39
N GLY A 174 -5.68 -9.97 -11.68
CA GLY A 174 -6.59 -10.46 -12.72
C GLY A 174 -7.24 -11.80 -12.42
N GLY A 175 -7.44 -12.10 -11.15
CA GLY A 175 -8.07 -13.34 -10.75
C GLY A 175 -7.18 -14.59 -10.83
N ARG A 176 -5.91 -14.44 -11.18
CA ARG A 176 -4.96 -15.55 -11.33
C ARG A 176 -4.60 -16.25 -10.00
N VAL A 177 -4.83 -15.58 -8.88
CA VAL A 177 -4.60 -16.12 -7.53
C VAL A 177 -5.95 -16.28 -6.81
N PRO A 178 -6.20 -17.40 -6.12
CA PRO A 178 -7.46 -17.63 -5.42
C PRO A 178 -7.66 -16.65 -4.25
N TRP A 179 -8.91 -16.26 -4.00
CA TRP A 179 -9.28 -15.30 -2.95
C TRP A 179 -8.70 -15.64 -1.57
N ARG A 180 -8.76 -16.93 -1.22
CA ARG A 180 -8.29 -17.41 0.09
C ARG A 180 -6.79 -17.20 0.29
N ALA A 181 -6.00 -17.28 -0.78
CA ALA A 181 -4.55 -17.08 -0.73
C ALA A 181 -4.17 -15.60 -0.54
N LEU A 182 -5.03 -14.66 -0.98
CA LEU A 182 -4.78 -13.22 -0.90
C LEU A 182 -5.15 -12.62 0.47
N LEU A 183 -6.07 -13.26 1.21
CA LEU A 183 -6.57 -12.73 2.48
C LEU A 183 -5.48 -12.50 3.53
N PRO A 184 -4.56 -13.46 3.81
CA PRO A 184 -3.51 -13.23 4.80
C PRO A 184 -2.56 -12.10 4.38
N GLY A 185 -2.32 -11.92 3.07
CA GLY A 185 -1.52 -10.81 2.55
C GLY A 185 -2.18 -9.45 2.76
N ALA A 186 -3.49 -9.36 2.55
CA ALA A 186 -4.27 -8.15 2.81
C ALA A 186 -4.30 -7.81 4.30
N ALA A 187 -4.50 -8.79 5.16
CA ALA A 187 -4.47 -8.63 6.61
C ALA A 187 -3.08 -8.17 7.10
N ALA A 188 -2.01 -8.80 6.60
CA ALA A 188 -0.62 -8.41 6.91
C ALA A 188 -0.32 -6.99 6.46
N THR A 189 -0.79 -6.58 5.27
CA THR A 189 -0.67 -5.20 4.79
C THR A 189 -1.39 -4.22 5.72
N MET A 190 -2.61 -4.53 6.15
CA MET A 190 -3.36 -3.64 7.04
C MET A 190 -2.71 -3.53 8.42
N LEU A 191 -2.24 -4.64 9.00
CA LEU A 191 -1.47 -4.64 10.25
C LEU A 191 -0.17 -3.84 10.13
N GLY A 192 0.54 -3.99 9.01
CA GLY A 192 1.74 -3.22 8.71
C GLY A 192 1.47 -1.71 8.60
N LEU A 193 0.34 -1.30 8.00
CA LEU A 193 -0.07 0.11 7.94
C LEU A 193 -0.43 0.67 9.33
N ILE A 194 -1.05 -0.12 10.19
CA ILE A 194 -1.29 0.26 11.58
C ILE A 194 0.05 0.45 12.30
N GLY A 195 0.98 -0.48 12.14
CA GLY A 195 2.34 -0.36 12.68
C GLY A 195 3.08 0.87 12.14
N LEU A 196 3.01 1.12 10.83
CA LEU A 196 3.59 2.30 10.20
C LEU A 196 2.97 3.60 10.76
N ARG A 197 1.67 3.61 11.02
CA ARG A 197 1.00 4.77 11.63
C ARG A 197 1.49 5.05 13.06
N VAL A 198 1.69 3.99 13.86
CA VAL A 198 2.29 4.13 15.20
C VAL A 198 3.72 4.63 15.10
N PHE A 199 4.52 4.05 14.21
CA PHE A 199 5.89 4.48 13.94
C PHE A 199 5.95 5.95 13.48
N SER A 200 5.04 6.37 12.60
CA SER A 200 4.93 7.75 12.13
C SER A 200 4.72 8.75 13.26
N ARG A 201 3.88 8.40 14.23
CA ARG A 201 3.65 9.28 15.41
C ARG A 201 4.91 9.48 16.24
N LEU A 202 5.72 8.43 16.38
CA LEU A 202 6.91 8.45 17.22
C LEU A 202 8.10 9.13 16.52
N VAL A 203 8.26 8.92 15.22
CA VAL A 203 9.44 9.33 14.45
C VAL A 203 9.17 10.53 13.57
N PHE A 204 8.13 10.49 12.73
CA PHE A 204 7.90 11.56 11.75
C PHE A 204 7.29 12.82 12.34
N SER A 205 6.51 12.70 13.42
CA SER A 205 5.94 13.87 14.08
C SER A 205 7.01 14.86 14.59
N PRO A 206 8.02 14.42 15.36
CA PRO A 206 9.10 15.32 15.75
C PRO A 206 9.99 15.73 14.57
N LEU A 207 10.21 14.85 13.57
CA LEU A 207 11.00 15.20 12.39
C LEU A 207 10.35 16.30 11.54
N ILE A 208 9.03 16.29 11.36
CA ILE A 208 8.32 17.35 10.62
C ILE A 208 8.45 18.67 11.40
N ALA A 209 8.24 18.64 12.72
CA ALA A 209 8.32 19.84 13.54
C ALA A 209 9.73 20.46 13.52
N SER A 210 10.79 19.65 13.61
CA SER A 210 12.18 20.13 13.54
C SER A 210 12.63 20.44 12.10
N GLY A 211 12.22 19.66 11.13
CA GLY A 211 12.58 19.81 9.72
C GLY A 211 11.95 21.05 9.09
N ALA A 212 10.70 21.40 9.45
CA ALA A 212 10.04 22.62 9.01
C ALA A 212 10.80 23.87 9.48
N VAL A 213 11.37 23.85 10.68
CA VAL A 213 12.20 24.95 11.21
C VAL A 213 13.53 25.07 10.49
N THR A 214 14.16 23.94 10.13
CA THR A 214 15.53 23.94 9.57
C THR A 214 15.55 24.01 8.04
N TYR A 215 14.65 23.27 7.38
CA TYR A 215 14.62 23.10 5.91
C TYR A 215 13.34 23.59 5.26
N GLY A 216 12.38 24.14 6.02
CA GLY A 216 11.09 24.62 5.52
C GLY A 216 10.29 23.52 4.81
N ALA A 217 9.60 23.92 3.74
CA ALA A 217 8.76 23.00 2.93
C ALA A 217 9.50 21.78 2.39
N PHE A 218 10.80 21.89 2.09
CA PHE A 218 11.61 20.79 1.57
C PHE A 218 11.77 19.65 2.58
N GLY A 219 11.96 19.99 3.88
CA GLY A 219 12.02 18.98 4.94
C GLY A 219 10.73 18.16 5.04
N THR A 220 9.59 18.82 4.95
CA THR A 220 8.28 18.13 4.99
C THR A 220 8.07 17.20 3.79
N VAL A 221 8.49 17.62 2.59
CA VAL A 221 8.44 16.79 1.36
C VAL A 221 9.28 15.52 1.53
N LEU A 222 10.50 15.63 2.09
CA LEU A 222 11.36 14.46 2.33
C LEU A 222 10.73 13.48 3.32
N VAL A 223 10.08 13.97 4.37
CA VAL A 223 9.39 13.11 5.34
C VAL A 223 8.20 12.39 4.69
N ILE A 224 7.39 13.09 3.89
CA ILE A 224 6.28 12.47 3.14
C ILE A 224 6.82 11.40 2.19
N GLN A 225 7.91 11.68 1.47
CA GLN A 225 8.54 10.73 0.55
C GLN A 225 9.03 9.47 1.31
N THR A 226 9.69 9.65 2.46
CA THR A 226 10.14 8.53 3.30
C THR A 226 8.96 7.70 3.82
N TRP A 227 7.86 8.35 4.20
CA TRP A 227 6.65 7.67 4.62
C TRP A 227 6.02 6.85 3.47
N LEU A 228 6.00 7.37 2.26
CA LEU A 228 5.55 6.64 1.07
C LEU A 228 6.41 5.41 0.78
N VAL A 229 7.73 5.49 1.02
CA VAL A 229 8.62 4.30 0.97
C VAL A 229 8.16 3.26 2.00
N GLY A 230 7.87 3.70 3.23
CA GLY A 230 7.32 2.83 4.28
C GLY A 230 6.02 2.13 3.87
N ILE A 231 5.09 2.85 3.24
CA ILE A 231 3.86 2.25 2.68
C ILE A 231 4.21 1.20 1.63
N GLY A 232 5.13 1.49 0.70
CA GLY A 232 5.56 0.55 -0.32
C GLY A 232 6.12 -0.74 0.28
N VAL A 233 6.98 -0.63 1.30
CA VAL A 233 7.51 -1.78 2.05
C VAL A 233 6.39 -2.60 2.69
N VAL A 234 5.42 -1.95 3.31
CA VAL A 234 4.28 -2.61 3.95
C VAL A 234 3.38 -3.30 2.92
N VAL A 235 3.09 -2.67 1.79
CA VAL A 235 2.21 -3.21 0.74
C VAL A 235 2.84 -4.44 0.09
N PHE A 236 4.09 -4.36 -0.34
CA PHE A 236 4.76 -5.50 -0.99
C PHE A 236 5.22 -6.56 0.02
N GLY A 237 5.67 -6.14 1.21
CA GLY A 237 6.01 -7.03 2.31
C GLY A 237 4.81 -7.82 2.82
N GLY A 238 3.66 -7.18 2.96
CA GLY A 238 2.40 -7.83 3.33
C GLY A 238 1.94 -8.86 2.30
N ALA A 239 2.01 -8.52 1.01
CA ALA A 239 1.71 -9.45 -0.07
C ALA A 239 2.68 -10.67 -0.06
N LEU A 240 3.98 -10.43 0.16
CA LEU A 240 4.98 -11.49 0.27
C LEU A 240 4.73 -12.38 1.49
N ALA A 241 4.40 -11.81 2.65
CA ALA A 241 4.05 -12.57 3.85
C ALA A 241 2.83 -13.47 3.60
N GLY A 242 1.81 -12.96 2.89
CA GLY A 242 0.64 -13.74 2.49
C GLY A 242 0.99 -14.92 1.60
N ARG A 243 1.87 -14.70 0.62
CA ARG A 243 2.35 -15.79 -0.26
C ARG A 243 3.11 -16.85 0.52
N LEU A 244 4.07 -16.43 1.37
CA LEU A 244 4.86 -17.38 2.17
C LEU A 244 3.98 -18.23 3.08
N LEU A 245 2.96 -17.62 3.69
CA LEU A 245 1.99 -18.34 4.52
C LEU A 245 1.18 -19.34 3.68
N HIS A 246 0.73 -18.93 2.49
CA HIS A 246 0.01 -19.81 1.57
C HIS A 246 0.85 -21.02 1.14
N ASP A 247 2.11 -20.79 0.76
CA ASP A 247 3.05 -21.85 0.36
C ASP A 247 3.32 -22.83 1.52
N GLU A 248 3.41 -22.32 2.75
CA GLU A 248 3.62 -23.16 3.94
C GLU A 248 2.38 -24.00 4.25
N LEU A 249 1.18 -23.44 4.13
CA LEU A 249 -0.07 -24.18 4.32
C LEU A 249 -0.22 -25.32 3.28
N LEU A 250 0.14 -25.06 2.02
CA LEU A 250 0.13 -26.09 0.98
C LEU A 250 1.13 -27.20 1.26
N ARG A 251 2.33 -26.87 1.78
CA ARG A 251 3.33 -27.88 2.17
C ARG A 251 2.83 -28.78 3.29
N ARG A 252 2.11 -28.22 4.27
CA ARG A 252 1.53 -29.00 5.37
C ARG A 252 0.34 -29.85 4.95
N ALA A 253 -0.42 -29.42 3.94
CA ALA A 253 -1.56 -30.13 3.38
C ALA A 253 -1.16 -31.21 2.35
N GLY A 254 0.11 -31.24 1.87
CA GLY A 254 0.61 -32.26 0.94
C GLY A 254 0.78 -33.63 1.58
N PRO A 255 0.83 -34.74 0.81
CA PRO A 255 0.64 -36.13 1.27
C PRO A 255 1.83 -36.70 2.05
N GLY A 256 2.15 -36.09 3.20
CA GLY A 256 3.09 -36.65 4.18
C GLY A 256 2.42 -37.47 5.28
N GLY A 257 1.08 -37.46 5.37
CA GLY A 257 0.35 -38.15 6.43
C GLY A 257 -0.13 -39.59 6.15
N ALA A 258 -0.04 -40.05 4.89
CA ALA A 258 -0.66 -41.31 4.49
C ALA A 258 0.30 -42.51 4.41
N ARG A 259 1.49 -42.46 5.01
CA ARG A 259 2.49 -43.56 4.85
C ARG A 259 3.10 -44.05 6.17
N GLN A 260 2.31 -44.14 7.25
CA GLN A 260 2.73 -44.82 8.47
C GLN A 260 1.79 -45.91 8.98
N ASP A 261 0.66 -46.19 8.36
CA ASP A 261 -0.29 -47.22 8.81
C ASP A 261 -0.40 -48.41 7.82
N GLY A 262 0.70 -48.87 7.29
CA GLY A 262 0.69 -50.01 6.35
C GLY A 262 1.89 -50.95 6.50
N GLY A 263 2.11 -51.54 7.68
CA GLY A 263 3.25 -52.45 7.87
C GLY A 263 3.19 -53.35 9.07
N THR A 264 2.06 -53.98 9.37
CA THR A 264 2.04 -55.20 10.18
C THR A 264 1.23 -56.26 9.46
N GLY A 265 1.87 -56.93 8.48
CA GLY A 265 1.43 -58.18 7.95
C GLY A 265 1.92 -59.27 8.89
N PRO A 266 1.10 -60.22 9.38
CA PRO A 266 1.55 -61.41 10.06
C PRO A 266 2.09 -62.38 9.02
N GLY A 267 3.37 -62.71 9.13
CA GLY A 267 3.93 -63.85 8.43
C GLY A 267 3.55 -65.18 9.11
N PRO A 268 3.50 -66.27 8.38
CA PRO A 268 3.16 -67.59 8.89
C PRO A 268 4.21 -68.21 9.78
#